data_27d75716226f90c3be36c0e6d1622f5b
#
_entry.id   27d75716226f90c3be36c0e6d1622f5b
#
_cell.length_a   1.000
_cell.length_b   1.000
_cell.length_c   1.000
_cell.angle_alpha   90.00
_cell.angle_beta   90.00
_cell.angle_gamma   90.00
#
_symmetry.space_group_name_H-M   'P 1'
#
loop_
_entity.id
_entity.type
_entity.pdbx_description
1 polymer ?
#
loop_
_entity_poly.entity_id
_entity_poly.type
_entity_poly.pdbx_seq_one_letter_code
_entity_poly.pdbx_strand_id
1 'polypeptide(L)'
;MKKKNLLAIFCALAMSVAIGTMAACAPSDEPGGENPGGENPGGENPGGETTVYGLPVAERGHYINNSDLLDDDGTRWLLYTTNETSGEEDNVIAVRKGTYTEGADKGWAYGEETVVLRGTEGGWDELIGSASLVKGKFEFGGTEYSWLMAYCGTDKLDETQFEIGLAVAQSPDGAWTKIGTEPIVSFDAAALGAPDTSVGCYAPSLINYTKESGIRLFYSYADAYGHFAKFVDIDASDLDAPVLSGEAMVPNNGEIAGGDTVAMFPNADFAYDAMGKKFYAVKDYSPSASMEPKFAERIQLLSIAEEELYTTDLGDGWAGIRTWDFSDTPDGMYERLYGACIVSDAYGHTDGATGAEILYNVCELEMDNADYLFTQNLMTFEIDYQ
;
A
#
# COMPACT_ATOMS: atom_id res chain seq x y z
N MET A 1 -17.69 19.48 -24.08
CA MET A 1 -18.53 19.03 -22.97
C MET A 1 -17.70 19.26 -21.72
N LYS A 2 -18.17 20.01 -20.74
CA LYS A 2 -17.40 20.32 -19.53
C LYS A 2 -17.31 19.06 -18.68
N LYS A 3 -16.11 18.46 -18.57
CA LYS A 3 -15.84 17.45 -17.54
C LYS A 3 -15.99 18.14 -16.19
N LYS A 4 -16.88 17.64 -15.38
CA LYS A 4 -16.99 18.03 -13.97
C LYS A 4 -15.78 17.40 -13.28
N ASN A 5 -14.98 18.20 -12.58
CA ASN A 5 -13.98 17.72 -11.67
C ASN A 5 -14.68 16.84 -10.62
N LEU A 6 -14.51 15.55 -10.74
CA LEU A 6 -14.89 14.58 -9.72
C LEU A 6 -13.67 14.47 -8.80
N LEU A 7 -13.88 14.82 -7.56
CA LEU A 7 -12.88 14.77 -6.49
C LEU A 7 -12.65 13.29 -6.15
N ALA A 8 -11.54 12.74 -6.59
CA ALA A 8 -11.18 11.39 -6.25
C ALA A 8 -10.55 11.34 -4.86
N ILE A 9 -10.93 10.37 -4.07
CA ILE A 9 -10.48 10.15 -2.69
C ILE A 9 -9.81 8.79 -2.63
N PHE A 10 -8.60 8.69 -3.16
CA PHE A 10 -7.75 7.54 -2.94
C PHE A 10 -7.00 7.71 -1.62
N CYS A 11 -7.09 6.78 -0.73
CA CYS A 11 -6.45 6.71 0.60
C CYS A 11 -7.16 7.36 1.77
N ALA A 12 -8.37 7.82 1.65
CA ALA A 12 -9.05 8.41 2.77
C ALA A 12 -10.45 7.90 3.01
N LEU A 13 -10.80 6.73 2.49
CA LEU A 13 -12.10 6.15 2.79
C LEU A 13 -12.00 5.18 3.95
N ALA A 14 -11.80 5.73 5.11
CA ALA A 14 -12.22 5.09 6.31
C ALA A 14 -13.46 5.85 6.80
N MET A 15 -14.63 5.31 6.51
CA MET A 15 -15.93 5.54 7.15
C MET A 15 -16.52 6.96 7.19
N SER A 16 -17.64 7.12 6.56
CA SER A 16 -18.69 8.03 6.99
C SER A 16 -20.01 7.30 7.20
N VAL A 17 -20.27 6.89 8.42
CA VAL A 17 -21.65 6.80 8.92
C VAL A 17 -21.76 7.87 9.99
N ALA A 18 -22.30 9.00 9.66
CA ALA A 18 -22.66 10.04 10.61
C ALA A 18 -24.10 10.46 10.41
N ILE A 19 -24.90 10.22 11.42
CA ILE A 19 -26.19 10.85 11.64
C ILE A 19 -25.99 11.94 12.69
N GLY A 20 -26.38 13.19 12.37
CA GLY A 20 -26.84 14.09 13.42
C GLY A 20 -26.24 15.47 13.54
N THR A 21 -26.89 16.41 12.88
CA THR A 21 -27.34 17.75 13.33
C THR A 21 -26.46 18.72 14.12
N MET A 22 -26.19 19.83 13.42
CA MET A 22 -26.26 21.26 13.83
C MET A 22 -25.59 21.75 15.11
N ALA A 23 -24.67 22.70 14.91
CA ALA A 23 -24.84 24.07 15.44
C ALA A 23 -23.79 25.02 14.83
N ALA A 24 -24.28 26.14 14.34
CA ALA A 24 -23.47 27.24 13.83
C ALA A 24 -22.81 28.03 14.97
N CYS A 25 -21.58 28.50 14.76
CA CYS A 25 -21.07 29.71 15.35
C CYS A 25 -20.11 30.42 14.41
N ALA A 26 -20.24 31.74 14.40
CA ALA A 26 -19.69 32.69 13.44
C ALA A 26 -18.20 33.07 13.72
N PRO A 27 -17.57 33.78 12.79
CA PRO A 27 -16.12 33.95 12.74
C PRO A 27 -15.59 35.05 13.62
N SER A 28 -14.35 34.93 14.09
CA SER A 28 -13.56 36.01 14.67
C SER A 28 -12.36 36.31 13.78
N ASP A 29 -12.35 37.51 13.24
CA ASP A 29 -11.21 38.16 12.57
C ASP A 29 -10.07 38.35 13.54
N GLU A 30 -8.84 38.13 13.10
CA GLU A 30 -7.66 38.96 13.39
C GLU A 30 -6.42 38.53 12.62
N PRO A 31 -5.39 39.39 12.47
CA PRO A 31 -4.78 39.68 11.19
C PRO A 31 -3.32 39.18 11.02
N GLY A 32 -2.97 39.04 9.80
CA GLY A 32 -1.68 39.16 9.12
C GLY A 32 -0.36 39.01 9.88
N GLY A 33 0.39 37.97 9.55
CA GLY A 33 1.82 37.89 9.77
C GLY A 33 2.53 37.56 8.45
N GLU A 34 3.26 38.52 7.89
CA GLU A 34 4.08 38.35 6.71
C GLU A 34 5.24 37.40 6.99
N ASN A 35 5.35 36.35 6.18
CA ASN A 35 6.49 35.45 6.20
C ASN A 35 7.48 35.90 5.09
N PRO A 36 8.74 36.20 5.41
CA PRO A 36 9.70 36.63 4.40
C PRO A 36 10.15 35.42 3.56
N GLY A 37 9.90 35.50 2.25
CA GLY A 37 10.30 34.50 1.27
C GLY A 37 11.81 34.23 1.28
N GLY A 38 12.16 32.97 1.42
CA GLY A 38 13.47 32.44 1.09
C GLY A 38 13.53 32.11 -0.39
N GLU A 39 14.23 32.92 -1.17
CA GLU A 39 14.55 32.61 -2.57
C GLU A 39 15.47 31.38 -2.62
N ASN A 40 15.01 30.33 -3.24
CA ASN A 40 15.83 29.19 -3.62
C ASN A 40 16.64 29.57 -4.87
N PRO A 41 17.97 29.59 -4.87
CA PRO A 41 18.73 29.95 -6.05
C PRO A 41 18.65 28.82 -7.08
N GLY A 42 17.86 29.03 -8.12
CA GLY A 42 17.80 28.17 -9.29
C GLY A 42 19.17 28.05 -9.96
N GLY A 43 19.84 26.92 -9.74
CA GLY A 43 20.98 26.52 -10.52
C GLY A 43 20.51 25.77 -11.76
N GLU A 44 20.79 26.33 -12.94
CA GLU A 44 20.65 25.60 -14.21
C GLU A 44 21.52 24.33 -14.15
N ASN A 45 20.92 23.19 -14.32
CA ASN A 45 21.59 21.88 -14.30
C ASN A 45 22.16 21.61 -15.70
N PRO A 46 23.49 21.58 -15.91
CA PRO A 46 24.06 21.17 -17.18
C PRO A 46 23.96 19.64 -17.25
N GLY A 47 23.11 19.14 -18.13
CA GLY A 47 22.79 17.76 -18.47
C GLY A 47 23.86 16.70 -18.15
N GLY A 48 23.88 16.26 -16.90
CA GLY A 48 24.53 15.05 -16.43
C GLY A 48 23.50 14.31 -15.59
N GLU A 49 23.36 13.01 -15.78
CA GLU A 49 22.52 12.16 -14.96
C GLU A 49 22.86 12.39 -13.49
N THR A 50 21.98 13.04 -12.77
CA THR A 50 22.16 13.24 -11.33
C THR A 50 21.67 11.98 -10.63
N THR A 51 22.61 11.15 -10.16
CA THR A 51 22.27 9.99 -9.33
C THR A 51 21.72 10.52 -8.00
N VAL A 52 20.46 10.23 -7.72
CA VAL A 52 19.79 10.58 -6.46
C VAL A 52 19.94 9.40 -5.52
N TYR A 53 20.59 9.60 -4.38
CA TYR A 53 20.68 8.61 -3.32
C TYR A 53 19.51 8.77 -2.35
N GLY A 54 18.90 7.64 -1.95
CA GLY A 54 17.75 7.59 -1.07
C GLY A 54 16.44 7.39 -1.82
N LEU A 55 15.35 7.47 -1.09
CA LEU A 55 14.00 7.27 -1.66
C LEU A 55 13.68 8.39 -2.66
N PRO A 56 13.02 8.04 -3.77
CA PRO A 56 12.62 9.05 -4.74
C PRO A 56 11.54 9.97 -4.15
N VAL A 57 11.59 11.23 -4.53
CA VAL A 57 10.56 12.22 -4.23
C VAL A 57 9.69 12.37 -5.48
N ALA A 58 8.38 12.47 -5.29
CA ALA A 58 7.46 12.71 -6.41
C ALA A 58 7.76 14.06 -7.08
N GLU A 59 7.71 14.09 -8.39
CA GLU A 59 7.78 15.35 -9.14
C GLU A 59 6.52 16.19 -8.84
N ARG A 60 6.64 17.51 -9.05
CA ARG A 60 5.51 18.41 -8.82
C ARG A 60 4.30 18.04 -9.69
N GLY A 61 3.16 17.81 -9.03
CA GLY A 61 1.92 17.37 -9.69
C GLY A 61 1.83 15.86 -9.90
N HIS A 62 2.79 15.09 -9.37
CA HIS A 62 2.75 13.65 -9.28
C HIS A 62 2.77 13.22 -7.80
N TYR A 63 2.40 11.98 -7.53
CA TYR A 63 2.42 11.39 -6.20
C TYR A 63 3.06 10.01 -6.23
N ILE A 64 3.48 9.53 -5.06
CA ILE A 64 3.96 8.18 -4.81
C ILE A 64 3.13 7.64 -3.67
N ASN A 65 2.29 6.64 -3.94
CA ASN A 65 1.33 6.13 -2.97
C ASN A 65 1.23 4.60 -2.99
N ASN A 66 0.80 4.00 -1.87
CA ASN A 66 0.62 2.55 -1.74
C ASN A 66 1.83 1.78 -2.29
N SER A 67 2.98 2.09 -1.72
CA SER A 67 4.25 1.55 -2.19
C SER A 67 4.52 0.16 -1.63
N ASP A 68 5.18 -0.67 -2.43
CA ASP A 68 5.76 -1.94 -2.04
C ASP A 68 7.26 -1.91 -2.35
N LEU A 69 8.10 -2.46 -1.47
CA LEU A 69 9.55 -2.39 -1.58
C LEU A 69 10.16 -3.74 -1.27
N LEU A 70 10.88 -4.29 -2.24
CA LEU A 70 11.46 -5.63 -2.10
C LEU A 70 12.89 -5.72 -2.62
N ASP A 71 13.67 -6.62 -2.02
CA ASP A 71 15.07 -6.88 -2.35
C ASP A 71 15.21 -8.17 -3.15
N ASP A 72 15.88 -8.10 -4.32
CA ASP A 72 16.20 -9.23 -5.19
C ASP A 72 17.68 -9.20 -5.59
N ASP A 73 18.49 -10.03 -4.93
CA ASP A 73 19.92 -10.22 -5.25
C ASP A 73 20.72 -8.92 -5.44
N GLY A 74 20.59 -7.98 -4.50
CA GLY A 74 21.31 -6.70 -4.52
C GLY A 74 20.67 -5.64 -5.43
N THR A 75 19.50 -5.93 -5.94
CA THR A 75 18.61 -4.97 -6.60
C THR A 75 17.42 -4.73 -5.69
N ARG A 76 17.02 -3.48 -5.51
CA ARG A 76 15.80 -3.11 -4.80
C ARG A 76 14.76 -2.65 -5.78
N TRP A 77 13.54 -3.17 -5.65
CA TRP A 77 12.41 -2.80 -6.49
C TRP A 77 11.41 -2.00 -5.68
N LEU A 78 11.18 -0.75 -6.08
CA LEU A 78 10.15 0.10 -5.50
C LEU A 78 8.98 0.16 -6.48
N LEU A 79 7.87 -0.43 -6.07
CA LEU A 79 6.58 -0.41 -6.76
C LEU A 79 5.68 0.61 -6.07
N TYR A 80 4.87 1.35 -6.82
CA TYR A 80 3.94 2.32 -6.25
C TYR A 80 2.85 2.72 -7.24
N THR A 81 1.78 3.29 -6.71
CA THR A 81 0.76 3.99 -7.49
C THR A 81 1.17 5.44 -7.70
N THR A 82 1.05 5.93 -8.92
CA THR A 82 1.26 7.33 -9.30
C THR A 82 0.23 7.74 -10.34
N ASN A 83 0.21 9.02 -10.71
CA ASN A 83 -0.57 9.51 -11.84
C ASN A 83 0.31 9.65 -13.08
N GLU A 84 -0.27 9.39 -14.24
CA GLU A 84 0.42 9.54 -15.52
C GLU A 84 0.44 11.01 -16.00
N THR A 85 -0.65 11.74 -15.75
CA THR A 85 -0.78 13.14 -16.13
C THR A 85 -0.61 14.05 -14.93
N SER A 86 0.33 14.97 -14.98
CA SER A 86 0.59 15.92 -13.88
C SER A 86 -0.66 16.69 -13.47
N GLY A 87 -1.02 16.57 -12.18
CA GLY A 87 -2.17 17.25 -11.59
C GLY A 87 -3.53 16.57 -11.84
N GLU A 88 -3.53 15.38 -12.46
CA GLU A 88 -4.73 14.56 -12.65
C GLU A 88 -4.63 13.33 -11.75
N GLU A 89 -5.75 12.67 -11.49
CA GLU A 89 -5.83 11.45 -10.70
C GLU A 89 -6.08 10.24 -11.62
N ASP A 90 -5.23 10.09 -12.63
CA ASP A 90 -5.24 9.00 -13.59
C ASP A 90 -4.23 7.91 -13.17
N ASN A 91 -4.59 7.16 -12.16
CA ASN A 91 -3.73 6.17 -11.51
C ASN A 91 -3.12 5.15 -12.47
N VAL A 92 -1.83 4.96 -12.31
CA VAL A 92 -1.03 3.90 -12.93
C VAL A 92 -0.12 3.25 -11.88
N ILE A 93 0.33 2.03 -12.14
CA ILE A 93 1.36 1.38 -11.33
C ILE A 93 2.69 1.58 -12.01
N ALA A 94 3.66 2.10 -11.25
CA ALA A 94 5.01 2.35 -11.69
C ALA A 94 6.04 1.60 -10.83
N VAL A 95 7.21 1.38 -11.40
CA VAL A 95 8.35 0.72 -10.76
C VAL A 95 9.60 1.56 -10.96
N ARG A 96 10.44 1.62 -9.92
CA ARG A 96 11.84 2.08 -10.01
C ARG A 96 12.79 0.98 -9.55
N LYS A 97 13.89 0.85 -10.26
CA LYS A 97 14.97 -0.04 -9.90
C LYS A 97 16.00 0.68 -9.06
N GLY A 98 16.25 0.19 -7.84
CA GLY A 98 17.30 0.67 -6.97
C GLY A 98 18.56 -0.19 -7.07
N THR A 99 19.72 0.46 -6.99
CA THR A 99 21.03 -0.20 -6.92
C THR A 99 21.78 0.36 -5.72
N TYR A 100 22.32 -0.53 -4.88
CA TYR A 100 23.08 -0.12 -3.70
C TYR A 100 24.49 0.31 -4.08
N THR A 101 24.91 1.44 -3.54
CA THR A 101 26.27 1.95 -3.68
C THR A 101 26.94 1.99 -2.32
N GLU A 102 28.15 1.42 -2.24
CA GLU A 102 28.99 1.49 -1.04
C GLU A 102 29.93 2.71 -1.08
N GLY A 103 30.39 3.14 0.10
CA GLY A 103 31.40 4.19 0.22
C GLY A 103 30.89 5.45 0.91
N ALA A 104 31.45 6.62 0.54
CA ALA A 104 31.10 7.90 1.16
C ALA A 104 29.66 8.32 0.87
N ASP A 105 29.15 7.95 -0.30
CA ASP A 105 27.79 8.19 -0.74
C ASP A 105 26.98 6.89 -0.70
N LYS A 106 27.16 6.12 0.37
CA LYS A 106 26.44 4.85 0.54
C LYS A 106 24.93 5.03 0.58
N GLY A 107 24.23 4.14 -0.09
CA GLY A 107 22.78 4.12 -0.10
C GLY A 107 22.20 3.54 -1.39
N TRP A 108 20.89 3.52 -1.46
CA TRP A 108 20.15 3.12 -2.64
C TRP A 108 20.04 4.31 -3.61
N ALA A 109 20.37 4.08 -4.87
CA ALA A 109 20.14 4.99 -5.98
C ALA A 109 19.04 4.41 -6.86
N TYR A 110 17.93 5.13 -7.00
CA TYR A 110 16.79 4.71 -7.83
C TYR A 110 16.90 5.33 -9.22
N GLY A 111 16.70 4.48 -10.24
CA GLY A 111 16.67 4.87 -11.65
C GLY A 111 15.36 5.56 -12.04
N GLU A 112 15.20 5.72 -13.36
CA GLU A 112 14.00 6.29 -13.96
C GLU A 112 12.75 5.48 -13.59
N GLU A 113 11.63 6.19 -13.54
CA GLU A 113 10.31 5.60 -13.39
C GLU A 113 9.88 4.85 -14.64
N THR A 114 9.32 3.66 -14.46
CA THR A 114 8.70 2.89 -15.53
C THR A 114 7.26 2.59 -15.18
N VAL A 115 6.31 3.12 -15.94
CA VAL A 115 4.90 2.73 -15.81
C VAL A 115 4.72 1.32 -16.36
N VAL A 116 4.27 0.41 -15.50
CA VAL A 116 4.22 -1.03 -15.79
C VAL A 116 2.80 -1.58 -15.94
N LEU A 117 1.80 -0.92 -15.32
CA LEU A 117 0.40 -1.34 -15.45
C LEU A 117 -0.52 -0.11 -15.52
N ARG A 118 -1.56 -0.23 -16.37
CA ARG A 118 -2.64 0.74 -16.52
C ARG A 118 -3.97 0.04 -16.40
N GLY A 119 -5.01 0.79 -16.03
CA GLY A 119 -6.39 0.34 -16.10
C GLY A 119 -6.79 -0.08 -17.52
N THR A 120 -7.85 -0.88 -17.62
CA THR A 120 -8.41 -1.34 -18.90
C THR A 120 -9.65 -0.51 -19.22
N GLU A 121 -9.62 0.27 -20.29
CA GLU A 121 -10.78 1.08 -20.71
C GLU A 121 -12.04 0.21 -20.86
N GLY A 122 -13.07 0.53 -20.09
CA GLY A 122 -14.33 -0.22 -20.04
C GLY A 122 -14.22 -1.61 -19.39
N GLY A 123 -13.11 -1.93 -18.75
CA GLY A 123 -12.91 -3.14 -17.97
C GLY A 123 -13.36 -2.98 -16.51
N TRP A 124 -13.38 -4.09 -15.76
CA TRP A 124 -13.64 -4.07 -14.33
C TRP A 124 -12.56 -3.29 -13.56
N ASP A 125 -11.38 -3.19 -14.11
CA ASP A 125 -10.20 -2.51 -13.59
C ASP A 125 -9.88 -1.23 -14.37
N GLU A 126 -10.90 -0.48 -14.77
CA GLU A 126 -10.72 0.82 -15.48
C GLU A 126 -9.88 1.79 -14.63
N LEU A 127 -10.10 1.81 -13.32
CA LEU A 127 -9.27 2.48 -12.33
C LEU A 127 -8.47 1.42 -11.57
N ILE A 128 -7.17 1.64 -11.44
CA ILE A 128 -6.29 0.75 -10.69
C ILE A 128 -5.64 1.47 -9.51
N GLY A 129 -5.24 0.69 -8.51
CA GLY A 129 -4.62 1.20 -7.29
C GLY A 129 -3.46 0.34 -6.84
N SER A 130 -3.32 0.18 -5.51
CA SER A 130 -2.22 -0.53 -4.87
C SER A 130 -1.93 -1.90 -5.48
N ALA A 131 -0.65 -2.26 -5.50
CA ALA A 131 -0.19 -3.53 -6.00
C ALA A 131 0.96 -4.08 -5.16
N SER A 132 1.18 -5.38 -5.22
CA SER A 132 2.28 -6.10 -4.60
C SER A 132 2.89 -7.10 -5.58
N LEU A 133 4.17 -7.38 -5.43
CA LEU A 133 4.95 -8.26 -6.31
C LEU A 133 5.54 -9.44 -5.57
N VAL A 134 5.66 -10.58 -6.26
CA VAL A 134 6.54 -11.68 -5.83
C VAL A 134 7.22 -12.35 -7.01
N LYS A 135 8.43 -12.84 -6.76
CA LYS A 135 9.19 -13.69 -7.67
C LYS A 135 8.74 -15.14 -7.55
N GLY A 136 8.83 -15.90 -8.65
CA GLY A 136 8.47 -17.32 -8.67
C GLY A 136 8.60 -17.95 -10.05
N LYS A 137 7.80 -18.99 -10.28
CA LYS A 137 7.63 -19.65 -11.59
C LYS A 137 6.15 -19.77 -11.87
N PHE A 138 5.68 -18.99 -12.80
CA PHE A 138 4.26 -18.83 -13.11
C PHE A 138 4.03 -19.14 -14.58
N GLU A 139 3.23 -20.16 -14.88
CA GLU A 139 2.87 -20.47 -16.27
C GLU A 139 1.57 -19.73 -16.65
N PHE A 140 1.61 -19.02 -17.78
CA PHE A 140 0.42 -18.38 -18.35
C PHE A 140 0.53 -18.37 -19.87
N GLY A 141 -0.51 -18.85 -20.58
CA GLY A 141 -0.53 -18.92 -22.04
C GLY A 141 0.60 -19.78 -22.62
N GLY A 142 1.07 -20.81 -21.91
CA GLY A 142 2.19 -21.66 -22.29
C GLY A 142 3.57 -21.00 -22.18
N THR A 143 3.67 -19.91 -21.43
CA THR A 143 4.93 -19.20 -21.15
C THR A 143 5.18 -19.15 -19.65
N GLU A 144 6.41 -19.48 -19.24
CA GLU A 144 6.84 -19.31 -17.83
C GLU A 144 7.29 -17.87 -17.60
N TYR A 145 6.77 -17.27 -16.52
CA TYR A 145 7.10 -15.93 -16.05
C TYR A 145 7.76 -16.00 -14.68
N SER A 146 8.64 -15.02 -14.41
CA SER A 146 9.42 -14.96 -13.17
C SER A 146 8.77 -14.09 -12.08
N TRP A 147 7.77 -13.28 -12.42
CA TRP A 147 7.13 -12.33 -11.53
C TRP A 147 5.62 -12.38 -11.64
N LEU A 148 4.96 -12.30 -10.48
CA LEU A 148 3.52 -12.16 -10.31
C LEU A 148 3.24 -10.86 -9.58
N MET A 149 2.26 -10.12 -10.07
CA MET A 149 1.68 -8.94 -9.43
C MET A 149 0.24 -9.24 -9.04
N ALA A 150 -0.16 -8.86 -7.83
CA ALA A 150 -1.55 -8.63 -7.50
C ALA A 150 -1.79 -7.12 -7.46
N TYR A 151 -2.92 -6.67 -8.00
CA TYR A 151 -3.31 -5.26 -8.01
C TYR A 151 -4.80 -5.12 -7.75
N CYS A 152 -5.20 -4.02 -7.13
CA CYS A 152 -6.63 -3.72 -7.02
C CYS A 152 -7.11 -2.85 -8.18
N GLY A 153 -8.39 -3.02 -8.54
CA GLY A 153 -9.04 -2.24 -9.58
C GLY A 153 -10.54 -2.14 -9.38
N THR A 154 -11.17 -1.18 -10.04
CA THR A 154 -12.62 -0.97 -10.04
C THR A 154 -13.08 -0.29 -11.32
N ASP A 155 -14.32 -0.52 -11.71
CA ASP A 155 -15.02 0.23 -12.76
C ASP A 155 -15.86 1.41 -12.21
N LYS A 156 -15.80 1.64 -10.90
CA LYS A 156 -16.57 2.68 -10.22
C LYS A 156 -15.77 3.98 -10.18
N LEU A 157 -16.33 5.02 -10.81
CA LEU A 157 -15.70 6.35 -10.87
C LEU A 157 -15.59 7.07 -9.52
N ASP A 158 -16.24 6.57 -8.50
CA ASP A 158 -16.16 7.06 -7.11
C ASP A 158 -15.20 6.22 -6.26
N GLU A 159 -14.42 5.35 -6.93
CA GLU A 159 -13.36 4.55 -6.29
C GLU A 159 -13.86 3.67 -5.13
N THR A 160 -15.00 3.05 -5.35
CA THR A 160 -15.59 2.06 -4.46
C THR A 160 -15.54 0.67 -5.08
N GLN A 161 -15.87 -0.35 -4.29
CA GLN A 161 -16.01 -1.74 -4.74
C GLN A 161 -14.79 -2.27 -5.50
N PHE A 162 -13.60 -2.00 -4.96
CA PHE A 162 -12.38 -2.56 -5.51
C PHE A 162 -12.38 -4.09 -5.48
N GLU A 163 -11.76 -4.67 -6.46
CA GLU A 163 -11.54 -6.10 -6.66
C GLU A 163 -10.05 -6.35 -6.91
N ILE A 164 -9.58 -7.59 -6.85
CA ILE A 164 -8.16 -7.92 -7.05
C ILE A 164 -7.95 -8.66 -8.35
N GLY A 165 -7.00 -8.21 -9.16
CA GLY A 165 -6.50 -8.87 -10.35
C GLY A 165 -5.07 -9.36 -10.21
N LEU A 166 -4.65 -10.20 -11.17
CA LEU A 166 -3.28 -10.68 -11.27
C LEU A 166 -2.67 -10.28 -12.62
N ALA A 167 -1.36 -10.11 -12.63
CA ALA A 167 -0.58 -9.93 -13.85
C ALA A 167 0.78 -10.62 -13.72
N VAL A 168 1.43 -10.96 -14.84
CA VAL A 168 2.74 -11.63 -14.89
C VAL A 168 3.72 -10.88 -15.76
N ALA A 169 5.02 -10.97 -15.42
CA ALA A 169 6.12 -10.43 -16.21
C ALA A 169 7.40 -11.25 -16.06
N GLN A 170 8.38 -10.98 -16.94
CA GLN A 170 9.73 -11.55 -16.82
C GLN A 170 10.63 -10.75 -15.89
N SER A 171 10.31 -9.47 -15.66
CA SER A 171 11.03 -8.53 -14.80
C SER A 171 10.07 -7.49 -14.25
N PRO A 172 10.26 -6.95 -13.03
CA PRO A 172 9.39 -5.93 -12.47
C PRO A 172 9.24 -4.67 -13.34
N ASP A 173 10.29 -4.25 -14.02
CA ASP A 173 10.33 -3.11 -14.96
C ASP A 173 9.98 -3.51 -16.41
N GLY A 174 9.59 -4.77 -16.64
CA GLY A 174 9.24 -5.30 -17.96
C GLY A 174 7.78 -5.05 -18.34
N ALA A 175 7.39 -5.67 -19.46
CA ALA A 175 6.00 -5.67 -19.90
C ALA A 175 5.17 -6.67 -19.06
N TRP A 176 4.12 -6.18 -18.46
CA TRP A 176 3.17 -6.98 -17.69
C TRP A 176 1.98 -7.43 -18.53
N THR A 177 1.54 -8.64 -18.32
CA THR A 177 0.37 -9.25 -18.97
C THR A 177 -0.66 -9.56 -17.89
N LYS A 178 -1.84 -8.94 -17.96
CA LYS A 178 -2.97 -9.22 -17.06
C LYS A 178 -3.49 -10.63 -17.29
N ILE A 179 -3.88 -11.29 -16.21
CA ILE A 179 -4.40 -12.66 -16.22
C ILE A 179 -5.92 -12.62 -16.25
N GLY A 180 -6.50 -13.17 -17.32
CA GLY A 180 -7.94 -13.17 -17.49
C GLY A 180 -8.54 -11.79 -17.81
N THR A 181 -9.88 -11.74 -17.82
CA THR A 181 -10.69 -10.53 -18.03
C THR A 181 -11.56 -10.21 -16.83
N GLU A 182 -11.46 -11.01 -15.79
CA GLU A 182 -12.23 -10.91 -14.55
C GLU A 182 -11.25 -10.86 -13.37
N PRO A 183 -11.65 -10.29 -12.23
CA PRO A 183 -10.83 -10.29 -11.03
C PRO A 183 -10.66 -11.70 -10.47
N ILE A 184 -9.52 -11.96 -9.81
CA ILE A 184 -9.27 -13.22 -9.10
C ILE A 184 -9.99 -13.25 -7.73
N VAL A 185 -10.17 -12.08 -7.13
CA VAL A 185 -10.99 -11.88 -5.92
C VAL A 185 -12.01 -10.79 -6.21
N SER A 186 -13.27 -11.17 -6.22
CA SER A 186 -14.39 -10.26 -6.53
C SER A 186 -15.02 -9.69 -5.25
N PHE A 187 -15.61 -8.51 -5.38
CA PHE A 187 -16.42 -7.88 -4.35
C PHE A 187 -17.84 -7.63 -4.89
N ASP A 188 -18.80 -8.38 -4.36
CA ASP A 188 -20.23 -8.21 -4.69
C ASP A 188 -20.97 -7.58 -3.51
N ALA A 189 -21.07 -6.25 -3.49
CA ALA A 189 -21.73 -5.51 -2.42
C ALA A 189 -23.18 -5.97 -2.23
N ALA A 190 -23.90 -6.27 -3.29
CA ALA A 190 -25.30 -6.69 -3.23
C ALA A 190 -25.45 -8.08 -2.58
N ALA A 191 -24.61 -9.04 -2.95
CA ALA A 191 -24.61 -10.39 -2.36
C ALA A 191 -24.19 -10.36 -0.89
N LEU A 192 -23.30 -9.44 -0.51
CA LEU A 192 -22.82 -9.27 0.85
C LEU A 192 -23.75 -8.41 1.73
N GLY A 193 -24.73 -7.73 1.11
CA GLY A 193 -25.55 -6.74 1.80
C GLY A 193 -24.77 -5.51 2.27
N ALA A 194 -23.63 -5.26 1.64
CA ALA A 194 -22.77 -4.12 1.92
C ALA A 194 -23.28 -2.87 1.19
N PRO A 195 -23.03 -1.65 1.72
CA PRO A 195 -23.31 -0.42 0.99
C PRO A 195 -22.54 -0.34 -0.34
N ASP A 196 -23.15 0.27 -1.36
CA ASP A 196 -22.47 0.52 -2.64
C ASP A 196 -21.23 1.42 -2.49
N THR A 197 -21.13 2.14 -1.38
CA THR A 197 -19.99 2.98 -1.00
C THR A 197 -18.88 2.22 -0.26
N SER A 198 -18.97 0.89 -0.12
CA SER A 198 -17.92 0.08 0.47
C SER A 198 -16.68 0.07 -0.40
N VAL A 199 -15.50 0.11 0.20
CA VAL A 199 -14.24 0.13 -0.56
C VAL A 199 -14.00 -1.20 -1.28
N GLY A 200 -14.41 -2.33 -0.69
CA GLY A 200 -14.21 -3.65 -1.30
C GLY A 200 -12.88 -4.29 -0.93
N CYS A 201 -12.26 -4.97 -1.90
CA CYS A 201 -10.98 -5.67 -1.74
C CYS A 201 -9.85 -4.81 -2.28
N TYR A 202 -8.90 -4.41 -1.42
CA TYR A 202 -7.83 -3.48 -1.78
C TYR A 202 -6.54 -3.79 -1.03
N ALA A 203 -5.46 -3.06 -1.29
CA ALA A 203 -4.14 -3.25 -0.69
C ALA A 203 -3.71 -4.74 -0.68
N PRO A 204 -3.55 -5.35 -1.87
CA PRO A 204 -3.05 -6.72 -1.96
C PRO A 204 -1.61 -6.80 -1.44
N SER A 205 -1.28 -7.91 -0.77
CA SER A 205 0.07 -8.23 -0.32
C SER A 205 0.35 -9.71 -0.61
N LEU A 206 1.41 -9.98 -1.35
CA LEU A 206 1.76 -11.31 -1.85
C LEU A 206 2.90 -11.94 -1.06
N ILE A 207 2.75 -13.22 -0.75
CA ILE A 207 3.84 -14.04 -0.21
C ILE A 207 3.95 -15.33 -1.02
N ASN A 208 5.13 -15.63 -1.56
CA ASN A 208 5.43 -16.89 -2.19
C ASN A 208 6.13 -17.84 -1.22
N TYR A 209 5.35 -18.68 -0.54
CA TYR A 209 5.88 -19.62 0.46
C TYR A 209 6.87 -20.63 -0.08
N THR A 210 6.62 -21.11 -1.29
CA THR A 210 7.38 -22.21 -1.89
C THR A 210 8.60 -21.72 -2.63
N LYS A 211 8.68 -20.39 -2.89
CA LYS A 211 9.62 -19.76 -3.82
C LYS A 211 9.51 -20.32 -5.24
N GLU A 212 8.41 -21.00 -5.56
CA GLU A 212 8.01 -21.53 -6.87
C GLU A 212 6.70 -20.86 -7.28
N SER A 213 5.53 -21.48 -7.00
CA SER A 213 4.21 -21.00 -7.42
C SER A 213 3.12 -21.07 -6.34
N GLY A 214 3.47 -21.46 -5.13
CA GLY A 214 2.53 -21.52 -3.99
C GLY A 214 2.42 -20.17 -3.32
N ILE A 215 1.38 -19.41 -3.65
CA ILE A 215 1.18 -18.03 -3.28
C ILE A 215 0.13 -17.91 -2.18
N ARG A 216 0.37 -17.06 -1.19
CA ARG A 216 -0.67 -16.48 -0.35
C ARG A 216 -0.89 -15.05 -0.74
N LEU A 217 -2.12 -14.71 -1.06
CA LEU A 217 -2.59 -13.36 -1.27
C LEU A 217 -3.33 -12.89 -0.03
N PHE A 218 -2.75 -11.94 0.68
CA PHE A 218 -3.46 -11.13 1.67
C PHE A 218 -4.05 -9.90 0.98
N TYR A 219 -5.14 -9.37 1.52
CA TYR A 219 -5.74 -8.14 1.06
C TYR A 219 -6.59 -7.50 2.16
N SER A 220 -6.65 -6.18 2.17
CA SER A 220 -7.62 -5.45 2.98
C SER A 220 -9.01 -5.60 2.38
N TYR A 221 -10.01 -5.74 3.25
CA TYR A 221 -11.41 -5.92 2.89
C TYR A 221 -12.27 -4.97 3.71
N ALA A 222 -12.98 -4.08 3.05
CA ALA A 222 -13.83 -3.10 3.71
C ALA A 222 -15.28 -3.22 3.27
N ASP A 223 -16.16 -3.38 4.25
CA ASP A 223 -17.59 -3.45 4.10
C ASP A 223 -18.32 -2.46 5.05
N ALA A 224 -19.60 -2.71 5.34
CA ALA A 224 -20.40 -1.88 6.25
C ALA A 224 -19.92 -1.91 7.72
N TYR A 225 -19.07 -2.86 8.09
CA TYR A 225 -18.69 -3.12 9.48
C TYR A 225 -17.27 -2.64 9.80
N GLY A 226 -16.46 -2.36 8.79
CA GLY A 226 -15.11 -1.85 8.99
C GLY A 226 -14.12 -2.36 7.96
N HIS A 227 -12.84 -2.19 8.27
CA HIS A 227 -11.70 -2.62 7.48
C HIS A 227 -11.05 -3.82 8.14
N PHE A 228 -11.03 -4.93 7.44
CA PHE A 228 -10.45 -6.19 7.89
C PHE A 228 -9.34 -6.61 6.91
N ALA A 229 -8.63 -7.67 7.21
CA ALA A 229 -7.82 -8.36 6.23
C ALA A 229 -8.35 -9.77 5.99
N LYS A 230 -8.23 -10.23 4.78
CA LYS A 230 -8.46 -11.61 4.36
C LYS A 230 -7.22 -12.17 3.70
N PHE A 231 -7.17 -13.48 3.55
CA PHE A 231 -6.19 -14.15 2.73
C PHE A 231 -6.80 -15.31 1.96
N VAL A 232 -6.17 -15.67 0.85
CA VAL A 232 -6.48 -16.83 0.04
C VAL A 232 -5.19 -17.44 -0.48
N ASP A 233 -5.10 -18.76 -0.50
CA ASP A 233 -3.98 -19.46 -1.11
C ASP A 233 -4.26 -19.71 -2.59
N ILE A 234 -3.26 -19.47 -3.43
CA ILE A 234 -3.32 -19.59 -4.88
C ILE A 234 -2.24 -20.58 -5.33
N ASP A 235 -2.64 -21.66 -5.99
CA ASP A 235 -1.71 -22.42 -6.81
C ASP A 235 -1.59 -21.70 -8.16
N ALA A 236 -0.48 -21.00 -8.31
CA ALA A 236 -0.15 -20.18 -9.48
C ALA A 236 0.76 -20.91 -10.48
N SER A 237 0.85 -22.24 -10.40
CA SER A 237 1.65 -23.04 -11.33
C SER A 237 1.07 -23.06 -12.75
N ASP A 238 -0.26 -22.86 -12.88
CA ASP A 238 -0.98 -22.71 -14.14
C ASP A 238 -2.01 -21.58 -13.97
N LEU A 239 -1.65 -20.39 -14.43
CA LEU A 239 -2.50 -19.19 -14.33
C LEU A 239 -3.56 -19.09 -15.43
N ASP A 240 -3.61 -20.00 -16.39
CA ASP A 240 -4.76 -20.16 -17.28
C ASP A 240 -5.97 -20.76 -16.53
N ALA A 241 -5.71 -21.43 -15.39
CA ALA A 241 -6.73 -22.00 -14.51
C ALA A 241 -6.27 -21.98 -13.03
N PRO A 242 -6.06 -20.80 -12.43
CA PRO A 242 -5.53 -20.68 -11.07
C PRO A 242 -6.49 -21.32 -10.06
N VAL A 243 -5.94 -22.06 -9.11
CA VAL A 243 -6.72 -22.74 -8.07
C VAL A 243 -6.64 -21.94 -6.79
N LEU A 244 -7.78 -21.38 -6.36
CA LEU A 244 -7.91 -20.69 -5.11
C LEU A 244 -8.41 -21.64 -4.02
N SER A 245 -7.86 -21.55 -2.83
CA SER A 245 -8.24 -22.39 -1.71
C SER A 245 -8.14 -21.62 -0.39
N GLY A 246 -9.04 -21.95 0.55
CA GLY A 246 -8.90 -21.56 1.93
C GLY A 246 -9.04 -20.06 2.21
N GLU A 247 -9.91 -19.35 1.47
CA GLU A 247 -10.20 -17.95 1.83
C GLU A 247 -10.64 -17.86 3.30
N ALA A 248 -9.98 -17.02 4.05
CA ALA A 248 -10.26 -16.82 5.47
C ALA A 248 -10.02 -15.38 5.88
N MET A 249 -10.70 -14.98 6.97
CA MET A 249 -10.40 -13.72 7.65
C MET A 249 -9.09 -13.84 8.41
N VAL A 250 -8.26 -12.83 8.34
CA VAL A 250 -7.13 -12.66 9.26
C VAL A 250 -7.70 -12.47 10.67
N PRO A 251 -7.21 -13.18 11.69
CA PRO A 251 -7.65 -12.97 13.06
C PRO A 251 -7.52 -11.52 13.48
N ASN A 252 -8.53 -10.98 14.13
CA ASN A 252 -8.52 -9.62 14.67
C ASN A 252 -8.48 -9.61 16.21
N ASN A 253 -7.96 -10.66 16.79
CA ASN A 253 -7.76 -10.84 18.22
C ASN A 253 -6.30 -10.56 18.61
N GLY A 254 -6.05 -10.40 19.88
CA GLY A 254 -4.74 -10.16 20.47
C GLY A 254 -4.56 -8.72 20.95
N GLU A 255 -3.42 -8.48 21.60
CA GLU A 255 -3.05 -7.19 22.14
C GLU A 255 -1.93 -6.57 21.30
N ILE A 256 -2.01 -5.25 21.14
CA ILE A 256 -0.95 -4.45 20.53
C ILE A 256 -0.20 -3.65 21.61
N ALA A 257 0.94 -3.08 21.24
CA ALA A 257 1.70 -2.23 22.15
C ALA A 257 0.82 -1.10 22.69
N GLY A 258 0.73 -1.01 24.03
CA GLY A 258 -0.14 -0.04 24.72
C GLY A 258 -1.45 -0.60 25.25
N GLY A 259 -1.73 -1.91 25.07
CA GLY A 259 -2.90 -2.58 25.60
C GLY A 259 -4.17 -2.46 24.77
N ASP A 260 -4.05 -1.93 23.55
CA ASP A 260 -5.18 -1.92 22.60
C ASP A 260 -5.36 -3.29 21.94
N THR A 261 -6.57 -3.57 21.48
CA THR A 261 -6.88 -4.79 20.75
C THR A 261 -6.80 -4.56 19.25
N VAL A 262 -6.23 -5.52 18.52
CA VAL A 262 -6.25 -5.48 17.05
C VAL A 262 -7.69 -5.66 16.57
N ALA A 263 -8.24 -4.64 15.95
CA ALA A 263 -9.63 -4.62 15.51
C ALA A 263 -9.77 -4.44 13.99
N MET A 264 -8.84 -3.75 13.34
CA MET A 264 -8.93 -3.41 11.93
C MET A 264 -7.56 -3.53 11.26
N PHE A 265 -7.59 -3.80 9.94
CA PHE A 265 -6.40 -3.93 9.09
C PHE A 265 -6.52 -3.08 7.82
N PRO A 266 -6.67 -1.74 7.92
CA PRO A 266 -6.67 -0.89 6.73
C PRO A 266 -5.26 -0.81 6.13
N ASN A 267 -5.16 -0.85 4.81
CA ASN A 267 -3.89 -0.77 4.06
C ASN A 267 -2.79 -1.67 4.66
N ALA A 268 -3.14 -2.92 4.97
CA ALA A 268 -2.22 -3.82 5.62
C ALA A 268 -1.31 -4.53 4.61
N ASP A 269 -0.02 -4.53 4.89
CA ASP A 269 0.97 -5.32 4.21
C ASP A 269 1.51 -6.43 5.12
N PHE A 270 1.89 -7.57 4.53
CA PHE A 270 2.27 -8.77 5.24
C PHE A 270 3.60 -9.32 4.72
N ALA A 271 4.42 -9.84 5.64
CA ALA A 271 5.63 -10.57 5.32
C ALA A 271 5.72 -11.86 6.15
N TYR A 272 6.49 -12.82 5.68
CA TYR A 272 6.62 -14.13 6.33
C TYR A 272 8.06 -14.41 6.75
N ASP A 273 8.25 -14.72 8.02
CA ASP A 273 9.49 -15.28 8.55
C ASP A 273 9.41 -16.81 8.55
N ALA A 274 10.02 -17.42 7.55
CA ALA A 274 10.02 -18.87 7.39
C ALA A 274 10.83 -19.60 8.48
N MET A 275 11.82 -18.94 9.09
CA MET A 275 12.64 -19.53 10.17
C MET A 275 11.93 -19.44 11.50
N GLY A 276 11.33 -18.29 11.82
CA GLY A 276 10.57 -18.07 13.05
C GLY A 276 9.14 -18.60 12.99
N LYS A 277 8.66 -19.00 11.80
CA LYS A 277 7.27 -19.39 11.53
C LYS A 277 6.28 -18.35 12.03
N LYS A 278 6.46 -17.13 11.57
CA LYS A 278 5.64 -15.99 11.94
C LYS A 278 5.23 -15.19 10.71
N PHE A 279 4.05 -14.60 10.78
CA PHE A 279 3.68 -13.49 9.93
C PHE A 279 3.92 -12.19 10.66
N TYR A 280 4.40 -11.23 9.92
CA TYR A 280 4.42 -9.83 10.32
C TYR A 280 3.38 -9.09 9.50
N ALA A 281 2.76 -8.09 10.11
CA ALA A 281 1.86 -7.19 9.42
C ALA A 281 2.18 -5.75 9.82
N VAL A 282 2.24 -4.86 8.85
CA VAL A 282 2.21 -3.41 9.09
C VAL A 282 0.89 -2.87 8.55
N LYS A 283 0.25 -1.99 9.28
CA LYS A 283 -1.07 -1.46 8.92
C LYS A 283 -1.23 -0.02 9.36
N ASP A 284 -2.15 0.66 8.73
CA ASP A 284 -2.61 1.95 9.20
C ASP A 284 -3.32 1.82 10.55
N TYR A 285 -3.14 2.82 11.39
CA TYR A 285 -3.77 2.87 12.69
C TYR A 285 -4.32 4.25 13.01
N SER A 286 -5.58 4.29 13.37
CA SER A 286 -6.21 5.45 13.98
C SER A 286 -6.77 5.02 15.33
N PRO A 287 -6.37 5.66 16.45
CA PRO A 287 -6.84 5.29 17.78
C PRO A 287 -8.30 5.66 18.02
N SER A 288 -8.89 6.47 17.16
CA SER A 288 -10.24 6.97 17.32
C SER A 288 -11.21 6.30 16.35
N ALA A 289 -12.18 5.59 16.88
CA ALA A 289 -13.33 5.13 16.09
C ALA A 289 -14.20 6.29 15.54
N SER A 290 -13.95 7.51 15.99
CA SER A 290 -14.68 8.70 15.58
C SER A 290 -14.12 9.39 14.33
N MET A 291 -13.05 8.83 13.72
CA MET A 291 -12.63 9.19 12.37
C MET A 291 -12.37 10.68 12.08
N GLU A 292 -12.03 11.44 13.08
CA GLU A 292 -11.40 12.73 12.88
C GLU A 292 -10.02 12.67 13.57
N PRO A 293 -8.96 12.81 12.83
CA PRO A 293 -8.85 13.09 11.39
C PRO A 293 -9.23 11.89 10.51
N LYS A 294 -9.74 12.16 9.33
CA LYS A 294 -10.23 11.17 8.34
C LYS A 294 -9.16 10.20 7.81
N PHE A 295 -7.96 10.24 8.35
CA PHE A 295 -6.79 9.58 7.78
C PHE A 295 -5.93 9.00 8.88
N ALA A 296 -5.17 7.97 8.55
CA ALA A 296 -4.25 7.37 9.49
C ALA A 296 -3.20 8.37 9.96
N GLU A 297 -3.05 8.48 11.27
CA GLU A 297 -2.01 9.28 11.92
C GLU A 297 -0.80 8.44 12.31
N ARG A 298 -0.96 7.14 12.28
CA ARG A 298 -0.01 6.16 12.80
C ARG A 298 0.04 4.94 11.94
N ILE A 299 1.13 4.22 12.03
CA ILE A 299 1.28 2.87 11.53
C ILE A 299 1.68 1.94 12.66
N GLN A 300 1.26 0.67 12.59
CA GLN A 300 1.57 -0.34 13.58
C GLN A 300 2.18 -1.57 12.93
N LEU A 301 3.26 -2.06 13.52
CA LEU A 301 3.88 -3.34 13.19
C LEU A 301 3.46 -4.38 14.23
N LEU A 302 2.98 -5.50 13.74
CA LEU A 302 2.44 -6.62 14.50
C LEU A 302 3.10 -7.93 14.07
N SER A 303 3.06 -8.96 14.91
CA SER A 303 3.38 -10.32 14.51
C SER A 303 2.38 -11.34 15.06
N ILE A 304 2.26 -12.47 14.37
CA ILE A 304 1.44 -13.62 14.80
C ILE A 304 2.18 -14.91 14.46
N ALA A 305 2.06 -15.94 15.28
CA ALA A 305 2.56 -17.26 14.93
C ALA A 305 1.80 -17.83 13.73
N GLU A 306 2.50 -18.56 12.85
CA GLU A 306 1.89 -19.12 11.63
C GLU A 306 0.67 -19.98 11.95
N GLU A 307 0.73 -20.80 13.00
CA GLU A 307 -0.36 -21.68 13.41
C GLU A 307 -1.59 -20.91 13.92
N GLU A 308 -1.40 -19.72 14.46
CA GLU A 308 -2.49 -18.88 15.00
C GLU A 308 -3.23 -18.10 13.91
N LEU A 309 -2.62 -17.91 12.75
CA LEU A 309 -3.28 -17.25 11.62
C LEU A 309 -4.54 -18.00 11.16
N TYR A 310 -4.60 -19.31 11.40
CA TYR A 310 -5.71 -20.16 11.00
C TYR A 310 -6.73 -20.42 12.11
N THR A 311 -6.49 -19.91 13.30
CA THR A 311 -7.38 -20.15 14.41
C THR A 311 -8.48 -19.11 14.49
N THR A 312 -9.71 -19.55 14.70
CA THR A 312 -10.85 -18.67 14.99
C THR A 312 -11.03 -18.47 16.49
N ASP A 313 -10.29 -19.20 17.31
CA ASP A 313 -10.31 -19.09 18.75
C ASP A 313 -9.48 -17.88 19.20
N LEU A 314 -9.85 -17.33 20.35
CA LEU A 314 -9.11 -16.26 21.03
C LEU A 314 -7.80 -16.85 21.59
N GLY A 315 -6.84 -17.13 20.70
CA GLY A 315 -5.47 -17.46 21.07
C GLY A 315 -4.71 -16.22 21.54
N ASP A 316 -3.40 -16.31 21.61
CA ASP A 316 -2.55 -15.14 21.91
C ASP A 316 -2.64 -14.08 20.81
N GLY A 317 -3.01 -14.51 19.58
CA GLY A 317 -3.29 -13.61 18.45
C GLY A 317 -2.11 -12.72 18.06
N TRP A 318 -2.41 -11.53 17.55
CA TRP A 318 -1.40 -10.58 17.15
C TRP A 318 -0.71 -9.94 18.34
N ALA A 319 0.62 -9.96 18.33
CA ALA A 319 1.45 -9.25 19.30
C ALA A 319 1.91 -7.93 18.68
N GLY A 320 1.73 -6.82 19.39
CA GLY A 320 2.24 -5.51 18.98
C GLY A 320 3.75 -5.45 19.14
N ILE A 321 4.45 -5.05 18.10
CA ILE A 321 5.88 -4.82 18.11
C ILE A 321 6.15 -3.33 18.34
N ARG A 322 5.58 -2.47 17.47
CA ARG A 322 5.76 -1.03 17.57
C ARG A 322 4.65 -0.27 16.85
N THR A 323 4.39 0.92 17.35
CA THR A 323 3.54 1.93 16.71
C THR A 323 4.39 3.18 16.48
N TRP A 324 4.28 3.79 15.32
CA TRP A 324 4.92 5.07 14.96
C TRP A 324 3.84 6.09 14.69
N ASP A 325 4.15 7.34 15.07
CA ASP A 325 3.36 8.52 14.72
C ASP A 325 4.27 9.62 14.14
N PHE A 326 3.69 10.77 13.81
CA PHE A 326 4.43 11.86 13.19
C PHE A 326 5.62 12.36 14.04
N SER A 327 5.61 12.16 15.34
CA SER A 327 6.71 12.57 16.22
C SER A 327 7.96 11.69 16.04
N ASP A 328 7.81 10.51 15.45
CA ASP A 328 8.91 9.62 15.10
C ASP A 328 9.57 10.01 13.76
N THR A 329 8.98 10.94 12.99
CA THR A 329 9.56 11.41 11.73
C THR A 329 10.70 12.41 11.97
N PRO A 330 11.76 12.46 11.12
CA PRO A 330 12.96 13.24 11.39
C PRO A 330 12.74 14.72 11.70
N ASP A 331 11.74 15.35 11.11
CA ASP A 331 11.53 16.80 11.21
C ASP A 331 10.23 17.20 11.90
N GLY A 332 9.38 16.22 12.27
CA GLY A 332 8.07 16.49 12.86
C GLY A 332 7.14 17.34 11.97
N MET A 333 7.45 17.43 10.67
CA MET A 333 6.74 18.27 9.71
C MET A 333 5.54 17.57 9.07
N TYR A 334 5.41 16.27 9.29
CA TYR A 334 4.39 15.45 8.64
C TYR A 334 3.29 15.11 9.63
N GLU A 335 2.05 15.26 9.22
CA GLU A 335 0.89 15.01 10.08
C GLU A 335 0.26 13.62 9.85
N ARG A 336 0.76 12.86 8.87
CA ARG A 336 0.19 11.56 8.51
C ARG A 336 1.27 10.53 8.19
N LEU A 337 1.06 9.33 8.73
CA LEU A 337 1.79 8.12 8.36
C LEU A 337 0.78 7.08 7.90
N TYR A 338 0.95 6.52 6.72
CA TYR A 338 0.01 5.55 6.16
C TYR A 338 0.62 4.74 5.01
N GLY A 339 -0.15 3.73 4.53
CA GLY A 339 0.21 2.95 3.36
C GLY A 339 1.59 2.32 3.49
N ALA A 340 1.90 1.77 4.67
CA ALA A 340 3.20 1.20 4.96
C ALA A 340 3.35 -0.21 4.39
N CYS A 341 4.59 -0.57 3.99
CA CYS A 341 4.95 -1.94 3.67
C CYS A 341 6.19 -2.40 4.46
N ILE A 342 6.31 -3.70 4.66
CA ILE A 342 7.48 -4.35 5.23
C ILE A 342 8.45 -4.65 4.10
N VAL A 343 9.65 -4.07 4.12
CA VAL A 343 10.66 -4.39 3.12
C VAL A 343 11.02 -5.87 3.23
N SER A 344 10.75 -6.61 2.17
CA SER A 344 10.89 -8.07 2.12
C SER A 344 11.89 -8.52 1.05
N ASP A 345 12.22 -9.81 1.04
CA ASP A 345 12.89 -10.40 -0.12
C ASP A 345 11.89 -10.52 -1.29
N ALA A 346 12.39 -10.84 -2.47
CA ALA A 346 11.58 -10.98 -3.68
C ALA A 346 10.43 -12.02 -3.59
N TYR A 347 10.36 -12.77 -2.50
CA TYR A 347 9.31 -13.75 -2.25
C TYR A 347 8.31 -13.32 -1.16
N GLY A 348 8.41 -12.11 -0.65
CA GLY A 348 7.60 -11.62 0.47
C GLY A 348 8.06 -12.16 1.83
N HIS A 349 9.33 -12.60 1.95
CA HIS A 349 9.88 -13.09 3.21
C HIS A 349 10.72 -12.02 3.89
N THR A 350 10.74 -12.07 5.22
CA THR A 350 11.58 -11.24 6.08
C THR A 350 12.41 -12.12 7.03
N ASP A 351 13.50 -11.58 7.56
CA ASP A 351 14.29 -12.23 8.61
C ASP A 351 13.90 -11.65 9.98
N GLY A 352 12.95 -12.30 10.63
CA GLY A 352 12.46 -11.89 11.94
C GLY A 352 13.50 -11.97 13.09
N ALA A 353 14.69 -12.49 12.82
CA ALA A 353 15.77 -12.52 13.82
C ALA A 353 16.60 -11.23 13.84
N THR A 354 16.63 -10.48 12.75
CA THR A 354 17.48 -9.29 12.60
C THR A 354 16.72 -7.98 12.73
N GLY A 355 15.43 -7.97 12.43
CA GLY A 355 14.61 -6.77 12.43
C GLY A 355 13.89 -6.57 11.10
N ALA A 356 13.28 -5.41 10.91
CA ALA A 356 12.63 -5.02 9.66
C ALA A 356 12.98 -3.59 9.26
N GLU A 357 12.96 -3.34 7.97
CA GLU A 357 12.82 -2.00 7.40
C GLU A 357 11.35 -1.82 7.00
N ILE A 358 10.75 -0.70 7.41
CA ILE A 358 9.37 -0.35 7.10
C ILE A 358 9.38 0.88 6.21
N LEU A 359 8.86 0.75 5.01
CA LEU A 359 8.59 1.88 4.12
C LEU A 359 7.19 2.40 4.40
N TYR A 360 6.99 3.70 4.40
CA TYR A 360 5.69 4.32 4.63
C TYR A 360 5.55 5.66 3.91
N ASN A 361 4.31 6.04 3.66
CA ASN A 361 3.99 7.35 3.12
C ASN A 361 3.80 8.37 4.23
N VAL A 362 4.27 9.59 3.98
CA VAL A 362 3.98 10.78 4.77
C VAL A 362 3.43 11.87 3.87
N CYS A 363 2.66 12.79 4.40
CA CYS A 363 2.30 14.00 3.67
C CYS A 363 2.24 15.20 4.58
N GLU A 364 2.57 16.37 4.01
CA GLU A 364 2.34 17.67 4.65
C GLU A 364 0.85 17.96 4.59
N LEU A 365 0.26 18.45 5.67
CA LEU A 365 -1.15 18.54 5.63
C LEU A 365 -1.86 19.68 6.28
N GLU A 366 -2.76 20.25 5.53
CA GLU A 366 -4.10 20.62 5.97
C GLU A 366 -5.08 19.58 5.42
N MET A 367 -5.73 18.80 6.29
CA MET A 367 -6.48 17.58 5.97
C MET A 367 -7.70 17.77 5.07
N ASP A 368 -8.15 19.00 4.88
CA ASP A 368 -9.30 19.33 4.03
C ASP A 368 -8.89 19.73 2.59
N ASN A 369 -7.61 19.68 2.27
CA ASN A 369 -7.13 20.08 0.96
C ASN A 369 -7.03 18.86 0.03
N ALA A 370 -7.71 18.91 -1.11
CA ALA A 370 -7.59 17.87 -2.14
C ALA A 370 -6.18 17.73 -2.71
N ASP A 371 -5.35 18.76 -2.53
CA ASP A 371 -3.96 18.76 -3.01
C ASP A 371 -3.01 17.92 -2.15
N TYR A 372 -3.45 17.30 -1.04
CA TYR A 372 -2.58 16.51 -0.16
C TYR A 372 -1.89 15.34 -0.89
N LEU A 373 -2.54 14.76 -1.88
CA LEU A 373 -1.97 13.69 -2.70
C LEU A 373 -0.62 14.10 -3.32
N PHE A 374 -0.52 15.36 -3.73
CA PHE A 374 0.69 15.88 -4.38
C PHE A 374 1.76 16.37 -3.40
N THR A 375 1.59 16.12 -2.10
CA THR A 375 2.59 16.40 -1.04
C THR A 375 3.14 15.13 -0.42
N GLN A 376 2.84 13.96 -1.00
CA GLN A 376 3.27 12.67 -0.49
C GLN A 376 4.75 12.44 -0.70
N ASN A 377 5.40 11.94 0.35
CA ASN A 377 6.79 11.50 0.33
C ASN A 377 6.91 10.11 0.94
N LEU A 378 8.00 9.41 0.60
CA LEU A 378 8.34 8.12 1.17
C LEU A 378 9.40 8.28 2.25
N MET A 379 9.25 7.52 3.32
CA MET A 379 10.23 7.39 4.40
C MET A 379 10.39 5.94 4.82
N THR A 380 11.48 5.63 5.50
CA THR A 380 11.71 4.31 6.10
C THR A 380 12.02 4.43 7.58
N PHE A 381 11.59 3.41 8.34
CA PHE A 381 12.10 3.10 9.67
C PHE A 381 12.84 1.77 9.64
N GLU A 382 13.98 1.73 10.31
CA GLU A 382 14.61 0.47 10.69
C GLU A 382 14.19 0.12 12.12
N ILE A 383 13.82 -1.13 12.34
CA ILE A 383 13.49 -1.64 13.66
C ILE A 383 14.31 -2.90 13.93
N ASP A 384 14.94 -2.92 15.11
CA ASP A 384 15.60 -4.10 15.64
C ASP A 384 14.61 -4.83 16.55
N TYR A 385 14.40 -6.13 16.33
CA TYR A 385 13.46 -6.95 17.12
C TYR A 385 14.04 -7.42 18.47
N GLN A 386 15.23 -6.94 18.87
CA GLN A 386 15.86 -7.31 20.12
C GLN A 386 15.35 -6.54 21.33
#